data_aa0cc2a89f9ce39811127a8aa8bd9fc4
#
_entry.id   aa0cc2a89f9ce39811127a8aa8bd9fc4
#
_cell.length_a   1.000
_cell.length_b   1.000
_cell.length_c   1.000
_cell.angle_alpha   90.00
_cell.angle_beta   90.00
_cell.angle_gamma   90.00
#
_symmetry.space_group_name_H-M   'P 1'
#
loop_
_entity.id
_entity.type
_entity.pdbx_description
1 polymer ?
#
loop_
_entity_poly.entity_id
_entity_poly.type
_entity_poly.pdbx_seq_one_letter_code
_entity_poly.pdbx_strand_id
1 'polypeptide(L)'
;GYAKGDAIITGGTFSSDVSKYLAEGLGQDANGTVGKVEEGFAAVRIGDTYYQTLAKAITEAKENDTITLLREVDLGSDRVTINKAVTLDLNGCTLTSSNATNTLWLEASRVTVQDSKGNGKIQNTGSGSNNIAVVVNGQGTEAYFKSGTVSGNYAVFIQNGAKAVIDGGKYTGTYGINTVGTSDEANKTAVEINGGE
;
A
#
# COMPACT_ATOMS: atom_id res chain seq x y z
N GLY A 1 31.07 9.74 5.04
CA GLY A 1 29.68 9.45 4.79
C GLY A 1 29.47 9.21 3.30
N TYR A 2 28.90 8.08 2.94
CA TYR A 2 28.52 7.80 1.55
C TYR A 2 27.29 8.62 1.20
N ALA A 3 27.22 9.17 -0.01
CA ALA A 3 26.03 9.86 -0.49
C ALA A 3 24.85 8.85 -0.58
N LYS A 4 23.66 9.34 -0.28
CA LYS A 4 22.43 8.54 -0.35
C LYS A 4 22.24 8.07 -1.80
N GLY A 5 22.47 6.79 -2.08
CA GLY A 5 22.29 6.18 -3.40
C GLY A 5 23.43 5.30 -3.90
N ASP A 6 24.59 5.28 -3.22
CA ASP A 6 25.79 4.61 -3.77
C ASP A 6 26.07 3.21 -3.19
N ALA A 7 25.30 2.73 -2.23
CA ALA A 7 25.47 1.38 -1.68
C ALA A 7 24.56 0.39 -2.41
N ILE A 8 25.13 -0.49 -3.22
CA ILE A 8 24.43 -1.59 -3.85
C ILE A 8 24.80 -2.89 -3.14
N ILE A 9 23.83 -3.52 -2.50
CA ILE A 9 24.01 -4.81 -1.83
C ILE A 9 23.71 -5.94 -2.82
N THR A 10 24.70 -6.82 -2.98
CA THR A 10 24.62 -7.97 -3.89
C THR A 10 24.55 -9.32 -3.18
N GLY A 11 24.60 -9.33 -1.84
CA GLY A 11 24.52 -10.54 -1.02
C GLY A 11 24.79 -10.25 0.43
N GLY A 12 24.74 -11.29 1.27
CA GLY A 12 24.98 -11.19 2.71
C GLY A 12 23.74 -11.40 3.55
N THR A 13 23.91 -11.37 4.89
CA THR A 13 22.82 -11.47 5.86
C THR A 13 22.81 -10.24 6.75
N PHE A 14 21.67 -9.60 6.92
CA PHE A 14 21.49 -8.33 7.61
C PHE A 14 20.41 -8.47 8.67
N SER A 15 20.59 -7.84 9.81
CA SER A 15 19.63 -7.82 10.91
C SER A 15 18.51 -6.79 10.73
N SER A 16 18.58 -5.98 9.67
CA SER A 16 17.59 -4.95 9.32
C SER A 16 17.15 -5.11 7.87
N ASP A 17 16.03 -4.50 7.50
CA ASP A 17 15.58 -4.45 6.11
C ASP A 17 16.54 -3.60 5.27
N VAL A 18 17.11 -4.22 4.25
CA VAL A 18 18.02 -3.59 3.28
C VAL A 18 17.44 -3.50 1.88
N SER A 19 16.15 -3.75 1.72
CA SER A 19 15.47 -3.82 0.41
C SER A 19 15.72 -2.61 -0.49
N LYS A 20 15.90 -1.43 0.09
CA LYS A 20 16.19 -0.17 -0.63
C LYS A 20 17.60 -0.10 -1.26
N TYR A 21 18.49 -0.99 -0.88
CA TYR A 21 19.88 -1.00 -1.28
C TYR A 21 20.26 -2.22 -2.11
N LEU A 22 19.29 -3.12 -2.37
CA LEU A 22 19.56 -4.34 -3.13
C LEU A 22 19.77 -4.05 -4.61
N ALA A 23 20.69 -4.80 -5.21
CA ALA A 23 20.82 -4.86 -6.66
C ALA A 23 19.51 -5.36 -7.29
N GLU A 24 19.26 -5.00 -8.56
CA GLU A 24 18.10 -5.47 -9.30
C GLU A 24 18.04 -7.00 -9.37
N GLY A 25 16.85 -7.55 -9.16
CA GLY A 25 16.63 -9.01 -9.18
C GLY A 25 17.01 -9.72 -7.86
N LEU A 26 17.38 -8.96 -6.81
CA LEU A 26 17.61 -9.52 -5.48
C LEU A 26 16.48 -9.15 -4.51
N GLY A 27 16.26 -10.02 -3.53
CA GLY A 27 15.36 -9.81 -2.39
C GLY A 27 16.03 -10.19 -1.09
N GLN A 28 15.38 -9.92 0.03
CA GLN A 28 15.82 -10.31 1.36
C GLN A 28 14.77 -11.25 1.97
N ASP A 29 15.20 -12.39 2.49
CA ASP A 29 14.30 -13.34 3.17
C ASP A 29 13.99 -12.93 4.63
N ALA A 30 13.14 -13.69 5.31
CA ALA A 30 12.77 -13.44 6.71
C ALA A 30 13.95 -13.56 7.71
N ASN A 31 15.04 -14.22 7.31
CA ASN A 31 16.26 -14.35 8.11
C ASN A 31 17.27 -13.23 7.82
N GLY A 32 16.91 -12.29 6.96
CA GLY A 32 17.76 -11.19 6.55
C GLY A 32 18.78 -11.53 5.45
N THR A 33 18.73 -12.75 4.88
CA THR A 33 19.64 -13.18 3.82
C THR A 33 19.21 -12.60 2.47
N VAL A 34 20.19 -12.13 1.70
CA VAL A 34 19.96 -11.57 0.36
C VAL A 34 20.19 -12.63 -0.71
N GLY A 35 19.21 -12.82 -1.57
CA GLY A 35 19.22 -13.80 -2.66
C GLY A 35 18.41 -13.36 -3.88
N LYS A 36 18.32 -14.20 -4.91
CA LYS A 36 17.49 -13.91 -6.09
C LYS A 36 16.02 -13.73 -5.71
N VAL A 37 15.31 -12.83 -6.41
CA VAL A 37 13.88 -12.61 -6.23
C VAL A 37 13.10 -13.83 -6.74
N GLU A 38 12.77 -14.70 -5.80
CA GLU A 38 11.94 -15.88 -5.94
C GLU A 38 11.10 -16.03 -4.66
N GLU A 39 10.31 -17.08 -4.49
CA GLU A 39 9.29 -17.18 -3.44
C GLU A 39 9.78 -16.80 -2.02
N GLY A 40 10.98 -17.20 -1.62
CA GLY A 40 11.53 -16.91 -0.29
C GLY A 40 12.13 -15.51 -0.12
N PHE A 41 12.41 -14.81 -1.21
CA PHE A 41 13.14 -13.53 -1.21
C PHE A 41 12.33 -12.34 -1.73
N ALA A 42 11.22 -12.59 -2.37
CA ALA A 42 10.34 -11.55 -2.90
C ALA A 42 9.53 -10.86 -1.79
N ALA A 43 9.27 -9.57 -1.97
CA ALA A 43 8.33 -8.84 -1.13
C ALA A 43 6.89 -8.98 -1.62
N VAL A 44 6.69 -9.16 -2.93
CA VAL A 44 5.39 -9.10 -3.60
C VAL A 44 5.35 -10.10 -4.76
N ARG A 45 4.16 -10.59 -5.11
CA ARG A 45 3.94 -11.36 -6.33
C ARG A 45 2.71 -10.90 -7.11
N ILE A 46 2.71 -11.15 -8.41
CA ILE A 46 1.55 -11.08 -9.30
C ILE A 46 1.48 -12.40 -10.05
N GLY A 47 0.43 -13.20 -9.81
CA GLY A 47 0.41 -14.59 -10.30
C GLY A 47 1.64 -15.35 -9.82
N ASP A 48 2.42 -15.90 -10.76
CA ASP A 48 3.65 -16.63 -10.51
C ASP A 48 4.93 -15.77 -10.66
N THR A 49 4.77 -14.46 -10.86
CA THR A 49 5.91 -13.54 -11.02
C THR A 49 6.19 -12.84 -9.68
N TYR A 50 7.46 -12.89 -9.28
CA TYR A 50 7.95 -12.36 -8.00
C TYR A 50 8.65 -11.03 -8.17
N TYR A 51 8.44 -10.10 -7.22
CA TYR A 51 8.98 -8.75 -7.26
C TYR A 51 9.70 -8.40 -5.96
N GLN A 52 10.81 -7.69 -6.11
CA GLN A 52 11.61 -7.19 -5.01
C GLN A 52 10.87 -6.14 -4.16
N THR A 53 10.10 -5.28 -4.81
CA THR A 53 9.40 -4.16 -4.15
C THR A 53 7.96 -4.03 -4.62
N LEU A 54 7.10 -3.47 -3.76
CA LEU A 54 5.72 -3.15 -4.12
C LEU A 54 5.64 -2.13 -5.27
N ALA A 55 6.52 -1.13 -5.28
CA ALA A 55 6.55 -0.12 -6.34
C ALA A 55 6.83 -0.74 -7.71
N LYS A 56 7.76 -1.71 -7.81
CA LYS A 56 8.04 -2.43 -9.05
C LYS A 56 6.85 -3.29 -9.48
N ALA A 57 6.22 -4.01 -8.55
CA ALA A 57 5.02 -4.79 -8.84
C ALA A 57 3.88 -3.91 -9.38
N ILE A 58 3.62 -2.74 -8.77
CA ILE A 58 2.61 -1.79 -9.27
C ILE A 58 2.93 -1.31 -10.68
N THR A 59 4.20 -1.01 -10.96
CA THR A 59 4.64 -0.56 -12.30
C THR A 59 4.39 -1.62 -13.37
N GLU A 60 4.68 -2.89 -13.07
CA GLU A 60 4.56 -4.03 -14.00
C GLU A 60 3.12 -4.59 -14.08
N ALA A 61 2.28 -4.33 -13.07
CA ALA A 61 0.91 -4.82 -13.01
C ALA A 61 0.09 -4.39 -14.24
N LYS A 62 -0.81 -5.26 -14.66
CA LYS A 62 -1.83 -5.02 -15.67
C LYS A 62 -3.19 -4.82 -15.00
N GLU A 63 -4.15 -4.32 -15.77
CA GLU A 63 -5.54 -4.21 -15.31
C GLU A 63 -6.07 -5.57 -14.83
N ASN A 64 -6.74 -5.56 -13.68
CA ASN A 64 -7.32 -6.71 -12.98
C ASN A 64 -6.30 -7.68 -12.35
N ASP A 65 -5.01 -7.37 -12.35
CA ASP A 65 -4.04 -8.16 -11.61
C ASP A 65 -4.29 -8.08 -10.09
N THR A 66 -3.91 -9.16 -9.40
CA THR A 66 -3.80 -9.18 -7.94
C THR A 66 -2.34 -9.07 -7.53
N ILE A 67 -2.02 -7.99 -6.84
CA ILE A 67 -0.72 -7.73 -6.23
C ILE A 67 -0.78 -8.26 -4.80
N THR A 68 -0.07 -9.34 -4.51
CA THR A 68 -0.10 -10.03 -3.21
C THR A 68 1.18 -9.75 -2.44
N LEU A 69 1.06 -9.21 -1.23
CA LEU A 69 2.20 -9.08 -0.32
C LEU A 69 2.64 -10.47 0.16
N LEU A 70 3.93 -10.73 0.22
CA LEU A 70 4.51 -11.98 0.70
C LEU A 70 5.16 -11.84 2.07
N ARG A 71 5.43 -10.61 2.48
CA ARG A 71 5.99 -10.23 3.78
C ARG A 71 5.61 -8.79 4.12
N GLU A 72 5.99 -8.35 5.33
CA GLU A 72 5.91 -6.96 5.75
C GLU A 72 6.66 -6.04 4.77
N VAL A 73 6.05 -4.92 4.40
CA VAL A 73 6.62 -3.92 3.50
C VAL A 73 6.70 -2.59 4.23
N ASP A 74 7.92 -2.15 4.52
CA ASP A 74 8.18 -0.81 5.06
C ASP A 74 8.68 0.11 3.94
N LEU A 75 7.88 1.12 3.63
CA LEU A 75 8.22 2.14 2.64
C LEU A 75 9.16 3.23 3.23
N GLY A 76 9.41 3.22 4.55
CA GLY A 76 10.11 4.30 5.23
C GLY A 76 9.36 5.62 5.05
N SER A 77 10.03 6.65 4.53
CA SER A 77 9.41 7.97 4.24
C SER A 77 8.73 8.07 2.88
N ASP A 78 8.71 6.98 2.10
CA ASP A 78 8.08 6.97 0.79
C ASP A 78 6.60 6.58 0.89
N ARG A 79 5.87 6.77 -0.19
CA ARG A 79 4.51 6.29 -0.40
C ARG A 79 4.43 5.53 -1.71
N VAL A 80 3.36 4.77 -1.91
CA VAL A 80 3.06 4.16 -3.20
C VAL A 80 1.77 4.69 -3.78
N THR A 81 1.73 4.79 -5.11
CA THR A 81 0.54 5.20 -5.87
C THR A 81 0.06 4.04 -6.72
N ILE A 82 -1.22 3.71 -6.64
CA ILE A 82 -1.89 2.76 -7.53
C ILE A 82 -2.78 3.56 -8.49
N ASN A 83 -2.38 3.56 -9.75
CA ASN A 83 -3.05 4.25 -10.86
C ASN A 83 -3.59 3.28 -11.93
N LYS A 84 -3.73 2.01 -11.58
CA LYS A 84 -4.29 0.94 -12.43
C LYS A 84 -5.41 0.23 -11.67
N ALA A 85 -6.38 -0.30 -12.37
CA ALA A 85 -7.46 -1.09 -11.78
C ALA A 85 -6.93 -2.47 -11.38
N VAL A 86 -6.50 -2.61 -10.13
CA VAL A 86 -5.88 -3.82 -9.56
C VAL A 86 -6.46 -4.16 -8.19
N THR A 87 -6.18 -5.35 -7.73
CA THR A 87 -6.41 -5.77 -6.35
C THR A 87 -5.08 -5.75 -5.59
N LEU A 88 -5.02 -5.07 -4.45
CA LEU A 88 -3.95 -5.19 -3.47
C LEU A 88 -4.41 -6.16 -2.38
N ASP A 89 -3.77 -7.32 -2.30
CA ASP A 89 -4.00 -8.31 -1.26
C ASP A 89 -2.89 -8.24 -0.22
N LEU A 90 -3.26 -7.85 0.99
CA LEU A 90 -2.33 -7.76 2.12
C LEU A 90 -1.82 -9.14 2.56
N ASN A 91 -2.61 -10.20 2.33
CA ASN A 91 -2.21 -11.59 2.60
C ASN A 91 -1.65 -11.79 4.03
N GLY A 92 -2.23 -11.09 5.00
CA GLY A 92 -1.82 -11.11 6.41
C GLY A 92 -0.62 -10.22 6.75
N CYS A 93 -0.06 -9.50 5.77
CA CYS A 93 1.14 -8.67 5.97
C CYS A 93 0.80 -7.20 6.21
N THR A 94 1.75 -6.46 6.79
CA THR A 94 1.62 -5.03 7.02
C THR A 94 2.36 -4.23 5.93
N LEU A 95 1.67 -3.25 5.38
CA LEU A 95 2.24 -2.16 4.58
C LEU A 95 2.37 -0.93 5.45
N THR A 96 3.59 -0.49 5.73
CA THR A 96 3.89 0.65 6.61
C THR A 96 4.59 1.76 5.86
N SER A 97 4.30 3.00 6.26
CA SER A 97 5.08 4.17 5.88
C SER A 97 5.10 5.18 7.03
N SER A 98 6.20 5.89 7.17
CA SER A 98 6.34 7.08 8.01
C SER A 98 6.24 8.39 7.21
N ASN A 99 5.73 8.33 5.98
CA ASN A 99 5.52 9.49 5.13
C ASN A 99 4.64 10.54 5.83
N ALA A 100 5.01 11.80 5.72
CA ALA A 100 4.31 12.90 6.40
C ALA A 100 2.89 13.17 5.88
N THR A 101 2.51 12.55 4.76
CA THR A 101 1.19 12.75 4.13
C THR A 101 0.37 11.46 4.08
N ASN A 102 0.84 10.41 3.38
CA ASN A 102 0.08 9.16 3.24
C ASN A 102 0.97 7.96 2.90
N THR A 103 0.46 6.75 3.17
CA THR A 103 1.12 5.49 2.83
C THR A 103 0.73 5.05 1.42
N LEU A 104 -0.56 5.07 1.11
CA LEU A 104 -1.11 4.60 -0.15
C LEU A 104 -1.97 5.69 -0.79
N TRP A 105 -1.74 5.95 -2.08
CA TRP A 105 -2.51 6.87 -2.90
C TRP A 105 -3.19 6.11 -4.04
N LEU A 106 -4.51 6.19 -4.12
CA LEU A 106 -5.33 5.51 -5.10
C LEU A 106 -5.92 6.52 -6.08
N GLU A 107 -5.67 6.30 -7.38
CA GLU A 107 -6.17 7.15 -8.46
C GLU A 107 -6.46 6.33 -9.74
N ALA A 108 -7.26 5.27 -9.62
CA ALA A 108 -7.65 4.42 -10.73
C ALA A 108 -9.15 4.14 -10.70
N SER A 109 -9.70 3.77 -11.84
CA SER A 109 -11.13 3.51 -12.03
C SER A 109 -11.68 2.39 -11.13
N ARG A 110 -10.81 1.49 -10.64
CA ARG A 110 -11.19 0.42 -9.71
C ARG A 110 -9.96 -0.13 -8.99
N VAL A 111 -9.81 0.18 -7.71
CA VAL A 111 -8.81 -0.46 -6.86
C VAL A 111 -9.52 -1.24 -5.76
N THR A 112 -9.18 -2.51 -5.60
CA THR A 112 -9.66 -3.32 -4.47
C THR A 112 -8.55 -3.50 -3.45
N VAL A 113 -8.83 -3.27 -2.18
CA VAL A 113 -7.95 -3.56 -1.05
C VAL A 113 -8.60 -4.69 -0.25
N GLN A 114 -7.86 -5.78 -0.07
CA GLN A 114 -8.31 -6.94 0.69
C GLN A 114 -7.18 -7.55 1.52
N ASP A 115 -7.55 -8.42 2.41
CA ASP A 115 -6.64 -9.24 3.21
C ASP A 115 -7.14 -10.68 3.22
N SER A 116 -6.53 -11.53 2.43
CA SER A 116 -6.98 -12.90 2.23
C SER A 116 -6.66 -13.83 3.39
N LYS A 117 -5.72 -13.47 4.28
CA LYS A 117 -5.32 -14.29 5.43
C LYS A 117 -5.79 -13.76 6.79
N GLY A 118 -6.29 -12.54 6.88
CA GLY A 118 -6.52 -11.87 8.15
C GLY A 118 -5.24 -11.32 8.78
N ASN A 119 -5.37 -10.34 9.66
CA ASN A 119 -4.30 -9.59 10.32
C ASN A 119 -3.49 -8.64 9.42
N GLY A 120 -3.75 -8.60 8.12
CA GLY A 120 -3.13 -7.64 7.19
C GLY A 120 -3.50 -6.20 7.53
N LYS A 121 -2.53 -5.30 7.34
CA LYS A 121 -2.67 -3.91 7.75
C LYS A 121 -2.02 -2.94 6.77
N ILE A 122 -2.68 -1.80 6.55
CA ILE A 122 -2.07 -0.62 5.97
C ILE A 122 -1.98 0.43 7.07
N GLN A 123 -0.78 0.94 7.35
CA GLN A 123 -0.62 1.95 8.38
C GLN A 123 0.29 3.10 7.95
N ASN A 124 -0.04 4.29 8.46
CA ASN A 124 0.88 5.42 8.45
C ASN A 124 1.32 5.73 9.87
N THR A 125 2.64 5.73 10.10
CA THR A 125 3.29 5.97 11.39
C THR A 125 3.95 7.35 11.46
N GLY A 126 3.76 8.20 10.47
CA GLY A 126 4.30 9.56 10.44
C GLY A 126 3.82 10.40 11.61
N SER A 127 4.60 11.38 12.01
CA SER A 127 4.34 12.23 13.19
C SER A 127 3.47 13.45 12.92
N GLY A 128 2.99 13.64 11.69
CA GLY A 128 2.17 14.78 11.31
C GLY A 128 0.70 14.63 11.71
N SER A 129 -0.01 15.75 11.89
CA SER A 129 -1.47 15.74 12.08
C SER A 129 -2.25 15.22 10.87
N ASN A 130 -1.60 15.13 9.70
CA ASN A 130 -2.18 14.72 8.43
C ASN A 130 -1.64 13.36 7.96
N ASN A 131 -1.17 12.51 8.87
CA ASN A 131 -0.74 11.18 8.51
C ASN A 131 -1.94 10.30 8.14
N ILE A 132 -2.08 10.03 6.85
CA ILE A 132 -3.19 9.30 6.25
C ILE A 132 -2.69 7.91 5.84
N ALA A 133 -3.42 6.85 6.18
CA ALA A 133 -3.04 5.53 5.68
C ALA A 133 -3.38 5.37 4.20
N VAL A 134 -4.61 5.68 3.78
CA VAL A 134 -5.04 5.56 2.38
C VAL A 134 -5.76 6.83 1.91
N VAL A 135 -5.29 7.40 0.81
CA VAL A 135 -5.99 8.47 0.09
C VAL A 135 -6.67 7.88 -1.15
N VAL A 136 -7.94 8.20 -1.35
CA VAL A 136 -8.70 7.92 -2.58
C VAL A 136 -8.94 9.25 -3.28
N ASN A 137 -8.35 9.44 -4.45
CA ASN A 137 -8.27 10.77 -5.06
C ASN A 137 -8.73 10.81 -6.51
N GLY A 138 -9.50 11.82 -6.81
CA GLY A 138 -9.81 12.22 -8.18
C GLY A 138 -11.08 11.62 -8.75
N GLN A 139 -11.70 12.39 -9.64
CA GLN A 139 -12.90 11.99 -10.36
C GLN A 139 -12.68 10.69 -11.16
N GLY A 140 -13.63 9.77 -11.09
CA GLY A 140 -13.52 8.45 -11.72
C GLY A 140 -12.70 7.43 -10.96
N THR A 141 -12.08 7.82 -9.84
CA THR A 141 -11.43 6.87 -8.93
C THR A 141 -12.46 6.17 -8.06
N GLU A 142 -12.41 4.85 -8.04
CA GLU A 142 -13.22 4.01 -7.15
C GLU A 142 -12.33 3.04 -6.37
N ALA A 143 -12.45 3.05 -5.04
CA ALA A 143 -11.74 2.14 -4.14
C ALA A 143 -12.72 1.25 -3.39
N TYR A 144 -12.46 -0.05 -3.36
CA TYR A 144 -13.25 -1.08 -2.69
C TYR A 144 -12.44 -1.70 -1.56
N PHE A 145 -12.88 -1.52 -0.33
CA PHE A 145 -12.24 -2.09 0.85
C PHE A 145 -13.05 -3.29 1.34
N LYS A 146 -12.48 -4.49 1.18
CA LYS A 146 -13.13 -5.76 1.50
C LYS A 146 -12.78 -6.27 2.89
N SER A 147 -11.53 -6.13 3.30
CA SER A 147 -11.00 -6.65 4.57
C SER A 147 -9.65 -6.02 4.91
N GLY A 148 -9.09 -6.38 6.07
CA GLY A 148 -7.84 -5.86 6.59
C GLY A 148 -8.03 -4.66 7.52
N THR A 149 -6.94 -4.21 8.12
CA THR A 149 -6.94 -3.03 9.00
C THR A 149 -6.29 -1.85 8.30
N VAL A 150 -6.92 -0.68 8.37
CA VAL A 150 -6.36 0.59 7.88
C VAL A 150 -6.19 1.54 9.06
N SER A 151 -4.97 2.05 9.27
CA SER A 151 -4.62 2.79 10.49
C SER A 151 -3.73 4.01 10.21
N GLY A 152 -4.15 5.16 10.72
CA GLY A 152 -3.44 6.44 10.64
C GLY A 152 -4.17 7.49 11.47
N ASN A 153 -3.76 8.74 11.47
CA ASN A 153 -4.62 9.80 12.01
C ASN A 153 -5.95 9.86 11.23
N TYR A 154 -5.84 9.74 9.90
CA TYR A 154 -6.95 9.40 9.01
C TYR A 154 -6.70 8.00 8.45
N ALA A 155 -7.61 7.04 8.70
CA ALA A 155 -7.45 5.73 8.09
C ALA A 155 -7.70 5.81 6.58
N VAL A 156 -8.87 6.28 6.15
CA VAL A 156 -9.19 6.53 4.73
C VAL A 156 -9.62 7.97 4.54
N PHE A 157 -9.02 8.64 3.56
CA PHE A 157 -9.32 10.01 3.18
C PHE A 157 -9.74 10.06 1.70
N ILE A 158 -10.98 10.49 1.43
CA ILE A 158 -11.58 10.47 0.11
C ILE A 158 -11.80 11.91 -0.35
N GLN A 159 -11.31 12.25 -1.54
CA GLN A 159 -11.34 13.64 -2.02
C GLN A 159 -11.47 13.77 -3.55
N ASN A 160 -11.75 14.98 -3.99
CA ASN A 160 -11.72 15.39 -5.40
C ASN A 160 -12.64 14.54 -6.32
N GLY A 161 -13.83 14.21 -5.84
CA GLY A 161 -14.82 13.46 -6.63
C GLY A 161 -14.59 11.94 -6.69
N ALA A 162 -13.70 11.42 -5.87
CA ALA A 162 -13.48 9.98 -5.76
C ALA A 162 -14.62 9.29 -5.00
N LYS A 163 -14.75 7.97 -5.18
CA LYS A 163 -15.70 7.11 -4.48
C LYS A 163 -14.97 6.02 -3.70
N ALA A 164 -15.42 5.73 -2.48
CA ALA A 164 -15.01 4.54 -1.73
C ALA A 164 -16.22 3.68 -1.36
N VAL A 165 -16.06 2.36 -1.45
CA VAL A 165 -17.02 1.36 -0.99
C VAL A 165 -16.36 0.54 0.11
N ILE A 166 -16.95 0.55 1.28
CA ILE A 166 -16.47 -0.13 2.48
C ILE A 166 -17.36 -1.35 2.72
N ASP A 167 -16.92 -2.51 2.29
CA ASP A 167 -17.65 -3.77 2.48
C ASP A 167 -17.22 -4.50 3.76
N GLY A 168 -16.05 -4.15 4.32
CA GLY A 168 -15.52 -4.74 5.54
C GLY A 168 -14.21 -4.08 5.97
N GLY A 169 -13.51 -4.70 6.92
CA GLY A 169 -12.25 -4.21 7.46
C GLY A 169 -12.41 -3.39 8.74
N LYS A 170 -11.27 -2.98 9.29
CA LYS A 170 -11.18 -2.18 10.52
C LYS A 170 -10.44 -0.88 10.25
N TYR A 171 -11.04 0.24 10.66
CA TYR A 171 -10.53 1.59 10.40
C TYR A 171 -10.21 2.30 11.70
N THR A 172 -8.93 2.54 11.97
CA THR A 172 -8.46 3.06 13.26
C THR A 172 -7.67 4.35 13.11
N GLY A 173 -8.00 5.34 13.93
CA GLY A 173 -7.37 6.65 13.94
C GLY A 173 -8.25 7.68 14.63
N THR A 174 -7.85 8.93 14.62
CA THR A 174 -8.72 10.05 15.06
C THR A 174 -9.93 10.13 14.13
N TYR A 175 -9.73 9.87 12.84
CA TYR A 175 -10.77 9.81 11.82
C TYR A 175 -10.66 8.48 11.07
N GLY A 176 -11.65 7.60 11.23
CA GLY A 176 -11.69 6.31 10.55
C GLY A 176 -11.86 6.50 9.04
N ILE A 177 -12.94 7.15 8.62
CA ILE A 177 -13.23 7.48 7.22
C ILE A 177 -13.58 8.96 7.16
N ASN A 178 -12.88 9.70 6.29
CA ASN A 178 -13.09 11.12 6.10
C ASN A 178 -13.34 11.42 4.62
N THR A 179 -14.31 12.28 4.33
CA THR A 179 -14.60 12.75 2.98
C THR A 179 -14.46 14.27 2.92
N VAL A 180 -13.81 14.76 1.87
CA VAL A 180 -13.84 16.18 1.53
C VAL A 180 -14.75 16.35 0.33
N GLY A 181 -15.89 16.97 0.59
CA GLY A 181 -16.88 17.32 -0.45
C GLY A 181 -16.50 18.57 -1.21
N THR A 182 -17.04 18.70 -2.40
CA THR A 182 -17.08 19.95 -3.15
C THR A 182 -18.55 20.36 -3.30
N SER A 183 -18.79 21.65 -3.51
CA SER A 183 -20.14 22.16 -3.87
C SER A 183 -20.55 21.81 -5.30
N ASP A 184 -19.65 21.24 -6.08
CA ASP A 184 -19.87 20.82 -7.45
C ASP A 184 -20.43 19.39 -7.48
N GLU A 185 -21.69 19.23 -7.85
CA GLU A 185 -22.36 17.91 -7.94
C GLU A 185 -21.66 16.96 -8.94
N ALA A 186 -21.00 17.48 -9.98
CA ALA A 186 -20.25 16.68 -10.95
C ALA A 186 -18.97 16.07 -10.37
N ASN A 187 -18.43 16.66 -9.28
CA ASN A 187 -17.23 16.24 -8.60
C ASN A 187 -17.49 15.77 -7.15
N LYS A 188 -18.70 15.30 -6.89
CA LYS A 188 -19.12 14.88 -5.55
C LYS A 188 -18.34 13.65 -5.08
N THR A 189 -17.60 13.84 -4.01
CA THR A 189 -16.97 12.74 -3.29
C THR A 189 -18.04 11.87 -2.62
N ALA A 190 -17.91 10.56 -2.71
CA ALA A 190 -18.89 9.63 -2.17
C ALA A 190 -18.25 8.50 -1.36
N VAL A 191 -18.96 8.07 -0.32
CA VAL A 191 -18.66 6.84 0.42
C VAL A 191 -19.93 6.03 0.59
N GLU A 192 -19.79 4.72 0.37
CA GLU A 192 -20.82 3.72 0.63
C GLU A 192 -20.28 2.76 1.68
N ILE A 193 -21.00 2.57 2.78
CA ILE A 193 -20.57 1.71 3.90
C ILE A 193 -21.57 0.58 4.03
N ASN A 194 -21.13 -0.64 3.73
CA ASN A 194 -21.92 -1.86 3.80
C ASN A 194 -21.49 -2.73 4.99
N GLY A 195 -20.29 -2.49 5.55
CA GLY A 195 -19.73 -3.25 6.68
C GLY A 195 -18.48 -2.57 7.24
N GLY A 196 -17.81 -3.26 8.17
CA GLY A 196 -16.57 -2.80 8.80
C GLY A 196 -16.75 -2.32 10.25
N GLU A 197 -15.60 -2.01 10.90
CA GLU A 197 -15.49 -1.56 12.30
C GLU A 197 -14.71 -0.25 12.39
#